data_2c6923107acba5b1526e58518959a52b
#
_entry.id   2c6923107acba5b1526e58518959a52b
#
_cell.length_a   1.000
_cell.length_b   1.000
_cell.length_c   1.000
_cell.angle_alpha   90.00
_cell.angle_beta   90.00
_cell.angle_gamma   90.00
#
_symmetry.space_group_name_H-M   'P 1'
#
loop_
_entity.id
_entity.type
_entity.pdbx_description
1 polymer ?
#
loop_
_entity_poly.entity_id
_entity_poly.type
_entity_poly.pdbx_seq_one_letter_code
_entity_poly.pdbx_strand_id
1 'polypeptide(L)'
;VVRDMVENAMTFSDLISRYELGRSEGVVLRYLTDAYRALRQVVPEEHRTSEVDELIDWLGALVRAVDSSLLDEWEAMSTGQALSPASEGDGTEGAELAFGAREDGTVPFSANRHAFRTAIRSALFERVEAMSRDNVEALARLDEASRTPLVAPWGEDEWDAVLERYWADHEWIGIDQRARALSLCSLNEAPTREDVLELAPATVSSDVERAQAARIEAIADAVDQAVAGTFWLATQTLFDPEEDMDWRIVALVDVPASDEAGRVALATITVGAR
;
A
#
# COMPACT_ATOMS: atom_id res chain seq x y z
N VAL A 1 6.67 -14.32 14.51
CA VAL A 1 7.45 -14.26 13.26
C VAL A 1 6.58 -13.76 12.15
N VAL A 2 5.58 -14.53 11.63
CA VAL A 2 4.73 -14.12 10.49
C VAL A 2 4.05 -12.78 10.75
N ARG A 3 3.47 -12.60 11.92
CA ARG A 3 2.84 -11.34 12.34
C ARG A 3 3.82 -10.16 12.31
N ASP A 4 5.02 -10.36 12.86
CA ASP A 4 6.09 -9.35 12.87
C ASP A 4 6.56 -8.99 11.45
N MET A 5 6.61 -9.98 10.55
CA MET A 5 6.94 -9.75 9.14
C MET A 5 5.87 -8.92 8.42
N VAL A 6 4.59 -9.23 8.63
CA VAL A 6 3.45 -8.52 8.03
C VAL A 6 3.38 -7.09 8.58
N GLU A 7 3.44 -6.93 9.89
CA GLU A 7 3.36 -5.62 10.57
C GLU A 7 4.51 -4.68 10.18
N ASN A 8 5.70 -5.22 9.86
CA ASN A 8 6.87 -4.42 9.46
C ASN A 8 7.16 -4.46 7.95
N ALA A 9 6.24 -5.02 7.14
CA ALA A 9 6.42 -5.18 5.69
C ALA A 9 7.80 -5.79 5.31
N MET A 10 8.32 -6.72 6.14
CA MET A 10 9.64 -7.31 5.94
C MET A 10 9.65 -8.24 4.73
N THR A 11 10.70 -8.14 3.94
CA THR A 11 11.03 -9.17 2.95
C THR A 11 11.60 -10.42 3.65
N PHE A 12 11.68 -11.54 2.93
CA PHE A 12 12.31 -12.74 3.44
C PHE A 12 13.79 -12.50 3.82
N SER A 13 14.50 -11.72 3.02
CA SER A 13 15.89 -11.34 3.27
C SER A 13 16.04 -10.51 4.55
N ASP A 14 15.11 -9.59 4.80
CA ASP A 14 15.09 -8.76 6.01
C ASP A 14 14.86 -9.63 7.26
N LEU A 15 13.95 -10.60 7.18
CA LEU A 15 13.73 -11.56 8.25
C LEU A 15 14.98 -12.36 8.58
N ILE A 16 15.62 -12.92 7.55
CA ILE A 16 16.84 -13.72 7.70
C ILE A 16 17.97 -12.89 8.33
N SER A 17 18.14 -11.65 7.88
CA SER A 17 19.14 -10.72 8.38
C SER A 17 18.85 -10.28 9.83
N ARG A 18 17.60 -9.89 10.12
CA ARG A 18 17.20 -9.38 11.44
C ARG A 18 17.33 -10.41 12.55
N TYR A 19 17.05 -11.67 12.25
CA TYR A 19 17.09 -12.77 13.21
C TYR A 19 18.31 -13.68 13.06
N GLU A 20 19.29 -13.28 12.23
CA GLU A 20 20.54 -14.04 11.97
C GLU A 20 20.31 -15.50 11.55
N LEU A 21 19.25 -15.73 10.76
CA LEU A 21 18.75 -17.07 10.39
C LEU A 21 19.41 -17.66 9.13
N GLY A 22 20.53 -17.10 8.64
CA GLY A 22 21.15 -17.51 7.38
C GLY A 22 21.46 -19.03 7.27
N ARG A 23 21.73 -19.70 8.41
CA ARG A 23 21.94 -21.16 8.41
C ARG A 23 20.64 -21.97 8.38
N SER A 24 19.50 -21.34 8.62
CA SER A 24 18.19 -21.97 8.74
C SER A 24 17.22 -21.45 7.67
N GLU A 25 17.72 -20.73 6.67
CA GLU A 25 16.93 -20.07 5.63
C GLU A 25 15.94 -21.03 4.96
N GLY A 26 16.39 -22.21 4.51
CA GLY A 26 15.53 -23.22 3.90
C GLY A 26 14.46 -23.79 4.84
N VAL A 27 14.75 -23.86 6.15
CA VAL A 27 13.76 -24.32 7.15
C VAL A 27 12.68 -23.26 7.36
N VAL A 28 13.07 -21.99 7.41
CA VAL A 28 12.15 -20.85 7.56
C VAL A 28 11.25 -20.75 6.32
N LEU A 29 11.83 -20.84 5.11
CA LEU A 29 11.08 -20.81 3.87
C LEU A 29 10.03 -21.94 3.81
N ARG A 30 10.44 -23.16 4.15
CA ARG A 30 9.52 -24.31 4.22
C ARG A 30 8.39 -24.06 5.22
N TYR A 31 8.69 -23.53 6.40
CA TYR A 31 7.66 -23.21 7.40
C TYR A 31 6.65 -22.17 6.86
N LEU A 32 7.12 -21.13 6.20
CA LEU A 32 6.25 -20.09 5.60
C LEU A 32 5.40 -20.66 4.46
N THR A 33 5.98 -21.53 3.63
CA THR A 33 5.26 -22.26 2.57
C THR A 33 4.16 -23.17 3.15
N ASP A 34 4.46 -23.91 4.20
CA ASP A 34 3.49 -24.78 4.87
C ASP A 34 2.38 -23.97 5.54
N ALA A 35 2.70 -22.81 6.13
CA ALA A 35 1.73 -21.87 6.70
C ALA A 35 0.80 -21.28 5.62
N TYR A 36 1.35 -20.87 4.47
CA TYR A 36 0.58 -20.40 3.32
C TYR A 36 -0.42 -21.45 2.83
N ARG A 37 0.06 -22.69 2.63
CA ARG A 37 -0.79 -23.80 2.21
C ARG A 37 -1.90 -24.10 3.21
N ALA A 38 -1.57 -24.13 4.50
CA ALA A 38 -2.54 -24.41 5.55
C ALA A 38 -3.65 -23.33 5.59
N LEU A 39 -3.28 -22.04 5.54
CA LEU A 39 -4.26 -20.95 5.54
C LEU A 39 -5.18 -21.01 4.32
N ARG A 40 -4.62 -21.29 3.14
CA ARG A 40 -5.38 -21.35 1.90
C ARG A 40 -6.33 -22.55 1.85
N GLN A 41 -5.97 -23.70 2.46
CA GLN A 41 -6.78 -24.92 2.44
C GLN A 41 -7.79 -25.02 3.59
N VAL A 42 -7.44 -24.50 4.77
CA VAL A 42 -8.23 -24.70 6.00
C VAL A 42 -9.28 -23.61 6.19
N VAL A 43 -9.04 -22.39 5.70
CA VAL A 43 -9.98 -21.28 5.84
C VAL A 43 -10.85 -21.18 4.59
N PRO A 44 -12.15 -21.57 4.64
CA PRO A 44 -13.06 -21.41 3.52
C PRO A 44 -13.22 -19.92 3.14
N GLU A 45 -13.44 -19.61 1.86
CA GLU A 45 -13.57 -18.24 1.35
C GLU A 45 -14.64 -17.43 2.09
N GLU A 46 -15.76 -18.07 2.42
CA GLU A 46 -16.89 -17.47 3.16
C GLU A 46 -16.57 -17.06 4.62
N HIS A 47 -15.45 -17.54 5.17
CA HIS A 47 -15.00 -17.25 6.54
C HIS A 47 -13.70 -16.46 6.58
N ARG A 48 -13.17 -16.04 5.42
CA ARG A 48 -11.97 -15.21 5.34
C ARG A 48 -12.32 -13.76 5.67
N THR A 49 -11.61 -13.22 6.63
CA THR A 49 -11.61 -11.78 6.86
C THR A 49 -10.62 -11.12 5.90
N SER A 50 -10.77 -9.83 5.63
CA SER A 50 -9.81 -9.06 4.81
C SER A 50 -8.37 -9.19 5.32
N GLU A 51 -8.17 -9.29 6.63
CA GLU A 51 -6.85 -9.51 7.25
C GLU A 51 -6.26 -10.89 6.91
N VAL A 52 -7.11 -11.93 6.85
CA VAL A 52 -6.67 -13.28 6.49
C VAL A 52 -6.34 -13.36 5.01
N ASP A 53 -7.11 -12.71 4.15
CA ASP A 53 -6.82 -12.64 2.73
C ASP A 53 -5.52 -11.89 2.46
N GLU A 54 -5.30 -10.74 3.11
CA GLU A 54 -4.03 -10.02 3.04
C GLU A 54 -2.84 -10.86 3.51
N LEU A 55 -3.00 -11.63 4.58
CA LEU A 55 -1.96 -12.53 5.07
C LEU A 55 -1.65 -13.66 4.09
N ILE A 56 -2.68 -14.25 3.47
CA ILE A 56 -2.53 -15.29 2.45
C ILE A 56 -1.80 -14.73 1.22
N ASP A 57 -2.22 -13.58 0.72
CA ASP A 57 -1.62 -12.93 -0.44
C ASP A 57 -0.16 -12.55 -0.19
N TRP A 58 0.12 -11.99 0.99
CA TRP A 58 1.47 -11.63 1.41
C TRP A 58 2.39 -12.85 1.53
N LEU A 59 1.94 -13.93 2.20
CA LEU A 59 2.70 -15.18 2.28
C LEU A 59 2.95 -15.77 0.89
N GLY A 60 1.95 -15.73 0.02
CA GLY A 60 2.08 -16.20 -1.36
C GLY A 60 3.11 -15.41 -2.15
N ALA A 61 3.09 -14.07 -2.05
CA ALA A 61 4.07 -13.20 -2.71
C ALA A 61 5.49 -13.43 -2.17
N LEU A 62 5.63 -13.59 -0.86
CA LEU A 62 6.91 -13.84 -0.20
C LEU A 62 7.53 -15.17 -0.65
N VAL A 63 6.74 -16.24 -0.68
CA VAL A 63 7.22 -17.57 -1.08
C VAL A 63 7.58 -17.57 -2.57
N ARG A 64 6.77 -16.93 -3.45
CA ARG A 64 7.10 -16.79 -4.88
C ARG A 64 8.37 -15.99 -5.14
N ALA A 65 8.64 -14.97 -4.34
CA ALA A 65 9.86 -14.18 -4.49
C ALA A 65 11.15 -14.97 -4.21
N VAL A 66 11.06 -16.05 -3.42
CA VAL A 66 12.22 -16.88 -3.05
C VAL A 66 12.29 -18.15 -3.88
N ASP A 67 11.17 -18.78 -4.20
CA ASP A 67 11.10 -20.02 -4.97
C ASP A 67 9.79 -20.10 -5.78
N SER A 68 9.82 -19.56 -6.98
CA SER A 68 8.66 -19.56 -7.88
C SER A 68 8.27 -20.97 -8.34
N SER A 69 9.24 -21.87 -8.52
CA SER A 69 9.02 -23.18 -9.11
C SER A 69 8.13 -24.11 -8.26
N LEU A 70 8.32 -24.10 -6.94
CA LEU A 70 7.56 -24.96 -6.02
C LEU A 70 6.09 -24.54 -5.88
N LEU A 71 5.80 -23.26 -5.96
CA LEU A 71 4.43 -22.75 -5.86
C LEU A 71 3.66 -22.92 -7.16
N ASP A 72 4.28 -22.67 -8.29
CA ASP A 72 3.70 -22.86 -9.62
C ASP A 72 3.33 -24.33 -9.85
N GLU A 73 4.20 -25.25 -9.43
CA GLU A 73 3.95 -26.69 -9.50
C GLU A 73 2.77 -27.12 -8.61
N TRP A 74 2.66 -26.54 -7.42
CA TRP A 74 1.55 -26.83 -6.50
C TRP A 74 0.23 -26.21 -6.96
N GLU A 75 0.23 -25.00 -7.48
CA GLU A 75 -0.97 -24.36 -8.02
C GLU A 75 -1.50 -25.12 -9.24
N ALA A 76 -0.62 -25.59 -10.11
CA ALA A 76 -0.98 -26.46 -11.23
C ALA A 76 -1.63 -27.77 -10.77
N MET A 77 -1.11 -28.39 -9.71
CA MET A 77 -1.71 -29.60 -9.13
C MET A 77 -3.06 -29.33 -8.45
N SER A 78 -3.23 -28.19 -7.78
CA SER A 78 -4.45 -27.86 -7.05
C SER A 78 -5.62 -27.46 -7.98
N THR A 79 -5.29 -26.90 -9.15
CA THR A 79 -6.28 -26.52 -10.18
C THR A 79 -6.59 -27.65 -11.18
N GLY A 80 -6.01 -28.84 -11.00
CA GLY A 80 -6.27 -30.01 -11.85
C GLY A 80 -5.62 -29.92 -13.23
N GLN A 81 -4.73 -28.99 -13.48
CA GLN A 81 -3.90 -28.94 -14.68
C GLN A 81 -2.68 -29.85 -14.46
N ALA A 82 -2.72 -31.01 -15.08
CA ALA A 82 -1.58 -31.95 -15.09
C ALA A 82 -0.40 -31.30 -15.85
N LEU A 83 0.75 -31.18 -15.18
CA LEU A 83 2.00 -30.82 -15.83
C LEU A 83 2.32 -31.91 -16.87
N SER A 84 2.31 -31.57 -18.15
CA SER A 84 2.93 -32.40 -19.18
C SER A 84 4.45 -32.31 -18.99
N PRO A 85 5.17 -33.45 -19.05
CA PRO A 85 6.62 -33.44 -18.91
C PRO A 85 7.24 -32.63 -20.04
N ALA A 86 8.22 -31.79 -19.67
CA ALA A 86 8.96 -30.96 -20.58
C ALA A 86 9.48 -31.75 -21.78
N SER A 87 9.00 -31.46 -22.98
CA SER A 87 9.66 -31.81 -24.22
C SER A 87 10.59 -30.69 -24.61
N GLU A 88 11.88 -31.00 -24.64
CA GLU A 88 12.89 -30.20 -25.31
C GLU A 88 12.54 -30.06 -26.80
N GLY A 89 12.52 -28.85 -27.31
CA GLY A 89 12.54 -28.65 -28.75
C GLY A 89 11.82 -27.39 -29.24
N ASP A 90 12.64 -26.49 -29.66
CA ASP A 90 12.46 -25.54 -30.76
C ASP A 90 11.46 -24.39 -30.59
N GLY A 91 12.03 -23.21 -30.85
CA GLY A 91 11.39 -21.91 -30.78
C GLY A 91 10.24 -21.73 -31.76
N THR A 92 9.32 -21.00 -31.35
CA THR A 92 8.52 -19.97 -32.00
C THR A 92 7.11 -19.87 -31.41
N GLU A 93 6.75 -18.64 -31.02
CA GLU A 93 5.39 -18.09 -30.97
C GLU A 93 4.39 -18.72 -30.00
N GLY A 94 4.28 -18.11 -28.85
CA GLY A 94 3.19 -18.31 -27.91
C GLY A 94 3.58 -17.87 -26.50
N ALA A 95 4.14 -16.66 -26.35
CA ALA A 95 4.14 -16.02 -25.03
C ALA A 95 2.67 -15.79 -24.66
N GLU A 96 2.07 -16.71 -23.90
CA GLU A 96 0.88 -16.40 -23.11
C GLU A 96 1.25 -15.16 -22.29
N LEU A 97 0.68 -14.03 -22.69
CA LEU A 97 0.81 -12.76 -21.98
C LEU A 97 0.44 -13.05 -20.53
N ALA A 98 1.38 -12.90 -19.62
CA ALA A 98 1.13 -13.00 -18.19
C ALA A 98 -0.10 -12.15 -17.88
N PHE A 99 -1.07 -12.73 -17.17
CA PHE A 99 -2.34 -12.07 -16.90
C PHE A 99 -2.06 -10.67 -16.32
N GLY A 100 -2.40 -9.61 -17.08
CA GLY A 100 -2.12 -8.21 -16.75
C GLY A 100 -0.89 -7.59 -17.41
N ALA A 101 -0.14 -8.29 -18.27
CA ALA A 101 0.94 -7.66 -19.03
C ALA A 101 0.38 -6.69 -20.08
N ARG A 102 1.03 -5.52 -20.24
CA ARG A 102 0.74 -4.55 -21.31
C ARG A 102 1.18 -5.13 -22.67
N GLU A 103 0.75 -4.49 -23.78
CA GLU A 103 1.13 -4.91 -25.15
C GLU A 103 2.66 -4.93 -25.37
N ASP A 104 3.41 -4.17 -24.58
CA ASP A 104 4.88 -4.13 -24.59
C ASP A 104 5.54 -5.23 -23.72
N GLY A 105 4.76 -6.11 -23.10
CA GLY A 105 5.23 -7.18 -22.22
C GLY A 105 5.61 -6.72 -20.81
N THR A 106 5.40 -5.44 -20.45
CA THR A 106 5.67 -4.96 -19.09
C THR A 106 4.50 -5.28 -18.16
N VAL A 107 4.83 -5.71 -16.93
CA VAL A 107 3.83 -5.95 -15.90
C VAL A 107 3.60 -4.65 -15.14
N PRO A 108 2.33 -4.16 -15.04
CA PRO A 108 2.02 -2.96 -14.27
C PRO A 108 2.50 -3.08 -12.81
N PHE A 109 2.95 -1.98 -12.22
CA PHE A 109 3.38 -1.94 -10.83
C PHE A 109 2.26 -2.38 -9.87
N SER A 110 1.00 -2.03 -10.18
CA SER A 110 -0.20 -2.41 -9.43
C SER A 110 -0.64 -3.86 -9.62
N ALA A 111 -0.09 -4.60 -10.61
CA ALA A 111 -0.49 -5.97 -10.90
C ALA A 111 -0.21 -6.92 -9.71
N ASN A 112 0.88 -6.70 -8.98
CA ASN A 112 1.07 -7.33 -7.69
C ASN A 112 0.37 -6.51 -6.59
N ARG A 113 -0.91 -6.79 -6.38
CA ARG A 113 -1.77 -6.03 -5.48
C ARG A 113 -1.24 -5.96 -4.04
N HIS A 114 -0.61 -7.03 -3.55
CA HIS A 114 0.00 -7.05 -2.23
C HIS A 114 1.22 -6.12 -2.15
N ALA A 115 2.16 -6.24 -3.08
CA ALA A 115 3.33 -5.36 -3.14
C ALA A 115 2.92 -3.89 -3.32
N PHE A 116 1.88 -3.63 -4.11
CA PHE A 116 1.35 -2.29 -4.32
C PHE A 116 0.75 -1.69 -3.04
N ARG A 117 -0.09 -2.45 -2.31
CA ARG A 117 -0.61 -2.04 -1.00
C ARG A 117 0.51 -1.78 0.02
N THR A 118 1.53 -2.62 0.04
CA THR A 118 2.71 -2.43 0.90
C THR A 118 3.46 -1.15 0.54
N ALA A 119 3.66 -0.88 -0.75
CA ALA A 119 4.30 0.34 -1.22
C ALA A 119 3.51 1.60 -0.85
N ILE A 120 2.16 1.56 -0.94
CA ILE A 120 1.28 2.65 -0.50
C ILE A 120 1.46 2.92 1.01
N ARG A 121 1.43 1.87 1.83
CA ARG A 121 1.64 1.99 3.29
C ARG A 121 3.00 2.59 3.61
N SER A 122 4.05 2.13 2.93
CA SER A 122 5.40 2.68 3.10
C SER A 122 5.46 4.16 2.73
N ALA A 123 4.87 4.55 1.59
CA ALA A 123 4.84 5.94 1.14
C ALA A 123 4.08 6.87 2.11
N LEU A 124 2.99 6.39 2.72
CA LEU A 124 2.28 7.13 3.77
C LEU A 124 3.11 7.20 5.05
N PHE A 125 3.74 6.09 5.45
CA PHE A 125 4.53 6.04 6.68
C PHE A 125 5.81 6.88 6.61
N GLU A 126 6.43 7.02 5.45
CA GLU A 126 7.54 7.97 5.23
C GLU A 126 7.14 9.41 5.58
N ARG A 127 5.87 9.79 5.30
CA ARG A 127 5.32 11.09 5.72
C ARG A 127 5.16 11.17 7.22
N VAL A 128 4.66 10.12 7.87
CA VAL A 128 4.58 10.04 9.34
C VAL A 128 5.96 10.22 9.98
N GLU A 129 6.99 9.57 9.44
CA GLU A 129 8.36 9.73 9.91
C GLU A 129 8.92 11.14 9.69
N ALA A 130 8.60 11.78 8.57
CA ALA A 130 8.99 13.16 8.31
C ALA A 130 8.25 14.14 9.22
N MET A 131 6.94 13.94 9.46
CA MET A 131 6.14 14.71 10.42
C MET A 131 6.70 14.59 11.84
N SER A 132 7.07 13.37 12.28
CA SER A 132 7.63 13.14 13.62
C SER A 132 8.94 13.87 13.89
N ARG A 133 9.64 14.29 12.83
CA ARG A 133 10.90 15.06 12.89
C ARG A 133 10.70 16.53 12.58
N ASP A 134 9.46 16.97 12.45
CA ASP A 134 9.11 18.35 12.07
C ASP A 134 9.82 18.81 10.78
N ASN A 135 9.92 17.89 9.79
CA ASN A 135 10.70 18.10 8.58
C ASN A 135 9.81 18.43 7.38
N VAL A 136 9.37 19.69 7.32
CA VAL A 136 8.50 20.25 6.28
C VAL A 136 9.09 20.09 4.87
N GLU A 137 10.39 20.36 4.71
CA GLU A 137 11.09 20.23 3.43
C GLU A 137 11.09 18.77 2.92
N ALA A 138 11.26 17.79 3.83
CA ALA A 138 11.18 16.38 3.46
C ALA A 138 9.77 16.00 3.03
N LEU A 139 8.73 16.49 3.70
CA LEU A 139 7.32 16.26 3.36
C LEU A 139 6.98 16.80 1.97
N ALA A 140 7.34 18.05 1.68
CA ALA A 140 7.14 18.64 0.36
C ALA A 140 7.87 17.86 -0.74
N ARG A 141 9.10 17.39 -0.47
CA ARG A 141 9.84 16.54 -1.42
C ARG A 141 9.20 15.17 -1.65
N LEU A 142 8.63 14.56 -0.61
CA LEU A 142 7.88 13.30 -0.74
C LEU A 142 6.63 13.47 -1.60
N ASP A 143 5.89 14.56 -1.42
CA ASP A 143 4.71 14.88 -2.23
C ASP A 143 5.09 15.18 -3.69
N GLU A 144 6.13 15.97 -3.93
CA GLU A 144 6.63 16.21 -5.29
C GLU A 144 7.14 14.92 -5.95
N ALA A 145 7.83 14.07 -5.20
CA ALA A 145 8.33 12.81 -5.72
C ALA A 145 7.22 11.83 -6.09
N SER A 146 6.09 11.84 -5.38
CA SER A 146 4.93 10.97 -5.62
C SER A 146 3.80 11.65 -6.40
N ARG A 147 4.01 12.83 -6.96
CA ARG A 147 2.98 13.63 -7.61
C ARG A 147 2.15 12.86 -8.64
N THR A 148 0.87 13.20 -8.72
CA THR A 148 -0.06 12.76 -9.75
C THR A 148 -0.32 13.89 -10.75
N PRO A 149 -0.77 13.61 -11.96
CA PRO A 149 -1.17 14.65 -12.89
C PRO A 149 -2.47 15.37 -12.51
N LEU A 150 -3.22 14.84 -11.54
CA LEU A 150 -4.56 15.30 -11.19
C LEU A 150 -4.56 16.63 -10.45
N VAL A 151 -3.70 16.77 -9.45
CA VAL A 151 -3.60 17.96 -8.60
C VAL A 151 -2.15 18.26 -8.25
N ALA A 152 -1.86 19.54 -7.97
CA ALA A 152 -0.53 19.93 -7.51
C ALA A 152 -0.15 19.21 -6.21
N PRO A 153 1.10 18.81 -5.99
CA PRO A 153 1.55 18.29 -4.70
C PRO A 153 1.46 19.37 -3.60
N TRP A 154 1.39 18.96 -2.34
CA TRP A 154 1.53 19.89 -1.23
C TRP A 154 2.97 20.40 -1.17
N GLY A 155 3.10 21.72 -0.95
CA GLY A 155 4.37 22.37 -0.71
C GLY A 155 4.68 22.50 0.80
N GLU A 156 5.73 23.27 1.09
CA GLU A 156 6.16 23.51 2.47
C GLU A 156 5.10 24.27 3.28
N ASP A 157 4.40 25.24 2.68
CA ASP A 157 3.41 26.06 3.37
C ASP A 157 2.21 25.24 3.87
N GLU A 158 1.71 24.28 3.09
CA GLU A 158 0.61 23.41 3.50
C GLU A 158 1.04 22.46 4.61
N TRP A 159 2.24 21.90 4.52
CA TRP A 159 2.77 21.00 5.55
C TRP A 159 3.11 21.74 6.84
N ASP A 160 3.68 22.93 6.78
CA ASP A 160 3.98 23.76 7.93
C ASP A 160 2.70 24.11 8.71
N ALA A 161 1.66 24.57 8.00
CA ALA A 161 0.36 24.87 8.61
C ALA A 161 -0.31 23.66 9.28
N VAL A 162 -0.07 22.46 8.79
CA VAL A 162 -0.56 21.22 9.39
C VAL A 162 0.23 20.87 10.65
N LEU A 163 1.56 20.95 10.59
CA LEU A 163 2.44 20.63 11.71
C LEU A 163 2.25 21.62 12.86
N GLU A 164 2.12 22.93 12.58
CA GLU A 164 1.78 23.91 13.62
C GLU A 164 0.51 23.52 14.39
N ARG A 165 -0.53 23.06 13.71
CA ARG A 165 -1.77 22.61 14.34
C ARG A 165 -1.59 21.33 15.15
N TYR A 166 -0.83 20.37 14.65
CA TYR A 166 -0.56 19.13 15.35
C TYR A 166 0.22 19.38 16.64
N TRP A 167 1.31 20.15 16.56
CA TRP A 167 2.18 20.45 17.69
C TRP A 167 1.56 21.40 18.72
N ALA A 168 0.43 22.06 18.41
CA ALA A 168 -0.32 22.83 19.40
C ALA A 168 -0.99 21.93 20.46
N ASP A 169 -1.37 20.71 20.07
CA ASP A 169 -2.15 19.79 20.91
C ASP A 169 -1.35 18.54 21.34
N HIS A 170 -0.29 18.16 20.60
CA HIS A 170 0.45 16.91 20.80
C HIS A 170 1.96 17.16 20.94
N GLU A 171 2.65 16.34 21.74
CA GLU A 171 4.08 16.47 22.02
C GLU A 171 4.97 15.61 21.09
N TRP A 172 4.44 14.51 20.52
CA TRP A 172 5.18 13.62 19.63
C TRP A 172 4.25 12.85 18.69
N ILE A 173 4.84 12.25 17.64
CA ILE A 173 4.18 11.30 16.74
C ILE A 173 4.87 9.95 16.87
N GLY A 174 4.11 8.89 17.08
CA GLY A 174 4.62 7.52 17.14
C GLY A 174 5.16 7.03 15.80
N ILE A 175 6.35 6.42 15.84
CA ILE A 175 6.99 5.79 14.67
C ILE A 175 7.46 4.36 14.97
N ASP A 176 7.05 3.84 16.13
CA ASP A 176 7.39 2.47 16.56
C ASP A 176 6.52 1.42 15.84
N GLN A 177 6.64 0.16 16.26
CA GLN A 177 5.88 -0.95 15.70
C GLN A 177 4.36 -0.77 15.85
N ARG A 178 3.89 -0.11 16.92
CA ARG A 178 2.45 0.14 17.12
C ARG A 178 1.91 1.11 16.07
N ALA A 179 2.68 2.16 15.77
CA ALA A 179 2.34 3.15 14.75
C ALA A 179 2.29 2.55 13.32
N ARG A 180 2.96 1.41 13.10
CA ARG A 180 2.97 0.67 11.81
C ARG A 180 1.91 -0.43 11.75
N ALA A 181 1.04 -0.55 12.75
CA ALA A 181 0.00 -1.57 12.76
C ALA A 181 -0.93 -1.45 11.54
N LEU A 182 -1.30 -2.58 10.94
CA LEU A 182 -2.18 -2.60 9.77
C LEU A 182 -3.54 -1.94 10.03
N SER A 183 -4.00 -1.98 11.27
CA SER A 183 -5.24 -1.32 11.69
C SER A 183 -5.22 0.21 11.61
N LEU A 184 -4.03 0.81 11.56
CA LEU A 184 -3.87 2.26 11.41
C LEU A 184 -3.76 2.72 9.96
N CYS A 185 -3.73 1.79 9.00
CA CYS A 185 -3.72 2.12 7.58
C CYS A 185 -4.88 1.42 6.88
N SER A 186 -5.82 2.18 6.36
CA SER A 186 -6.94 1.67 5.56
C SER A 186 -6.82 2.07 4.09
N LEU A 187 -7.24 1.17 3.20
CA LEU A 187 -7.26 1.39 1.76
C LEU A 187 -8.67 1.13 1.23
N ASN A 188 -9.30 2.15 0.68
CA ASN A 188 -10.54 2.03 -0.10
C ASN A 188 -10.17 2.00 -1.58
N GLU A 189 -10.30 0.84 -2.22
CA GLU A 189 -9.87 0.62 -3.61
C GLU A 189 -10.92 1.02 -4.65
N ALA A 190 -12.09 1.42 -4.20
CA ALA A 190 -13.18 1.90 -5.03
C ALA A 190 -13.89 3.08 -4.34
N PRO A 191 -13.18 4.19 -4.06
CA PRO A 191 -13.79 5.35 -3.41
C PRO A 191 -14.88 5.94 -4.29
N THR A 192 -15.90 6.46 -3.64
CA THR A 192 -16.96 7.22 -4.28
C THR A 192 -16.68 8.71 -4.22
N ARG A 193 -17.40 9.50 -5.01
CA ARG A 193 -17.37 10.96 -4.93
C ARG A 193 -17.69 11.45 -3.51
N GLU A 194 -18.65 10.80 -2.84
CA GLU A 194 -19.06 11.15 -1.49
C GLU A 194 -17.95 10.90 -0.47
N ASP A 195 -17.24 9.78 -0.55
CA ASP A 195 -16.09 9.47 0.33
C ASP A 195 -15.02 10.57 0.28
N VAL A 196 -14.82 11.17 -0.89
CA VAL A 196 -13.85 12.26 -1.06
C VAL A 196 -14.40 13.58 -0.54
N LEU A 197 -15.68 13.89 -0.79
CA LEU A 197 -16.30 15.13 -0.32
C LEU A 197 -16.44 15.21 1.20
N GLU A 198 -16.56 14.07 1.90
CA GLU A 198 -16.57 13.99 3.35
C GLU A 198 -15.26 14.47 4.00
N LEU A 199 -14.17 14.57 3.22
CA LEU A 199 -12.88 15.09 3.66
C LEU A 199 -12.80 16.62 3.64
N ALA A 200 -13.81 17.30 3.08
CA ALA A 200 -13.83 18.74 3.01
C ALA A 200 -14.00 19.36 4.42
N PRO A 201 -13.34 20.51 4.68
CA PRO A 201 -13.52 21.20 5.95
C PRO A 201 -14.99 21.59 6.13
N ALA A 202 -15.52 21.38 7.36
CA ALA A 202 -16.91 21.68 7.69
C ALA A 202 -17.26 23.17 7.54
N THR A 203 -16.27 24.04 7.66
CA THR A 203 -16.40 25.50 7.48
C THR A 203 -15.24 26.00 6.62
N VAL A 204 -15.53 26.96 5.75
CA VAL A 204 -14.53 27.61 4.89
C VAL A 204 -14.44 29.08 5.29
N SER A 205 -13.46 29.39 6.14
CA SER A 205 -13.29 30.72 6.73
C SER A 205 -12.02 31.45 6.22
N SER A 206 -11.09 30.72 5.61
CA SER A 206 -9.84 31.26 5.08
C SER A 206 -9.64 30.97 3.59
N ASP A 207 -8.69 31.67 2.96
CA ASP A 207 -8.33 31.42 1.55
C ASP A 207 -7.67 30.05 1.39
N VAL A 208 -6.94 29.59 2.41
CA VAL A 208 -6.32 28.25 2.44
C VAL A 208 -7.40 27.15 2.46
N GLU A 209 -8.38 27.28 3.34
CA GLU A 209 -9.50 26.32 3.40
C GLU A 209 -10.33 26.31 2.12
N ARG A 210 -10.47 27.47 1.47
CA ARG A 210 -11.15 27.57 0.16
C ARG A 210 -10.38 26.86 -0.94
N ALA A 211 -9.05 27.02 -0.97
CA ALA A 211 -8.18 26.31 -1.91
C ALA A 211 -8.22 24.80 -1.69
N GLN A 212 -8.21 24.37 -0.42
CA GLN A 212 -8.33 22.96 -0.04
C GLN A 212 -9.69 22.39 -0.45
N ALA A 213 -10.79 23.08 -0.21
CA ALA A 213 -12.13 22.65 -0.61
C ALA A 213 -12.23 22.50 -2.13
N ALA A 214 -11.72 23.48 -2.90
CA ALA A 214 -11.69 23.41 -4.37
C ALA A 214 -10.84 22.22 -4.89
N ARG A 215 -9.72 21.93 -4.19
CA ARG A 215 -8.87 20.76 -4.49
C ARG A 215 -9.62 19.45 -4.25
N ILE A 216 -10.32 19.32 -3.13
CA ILE A 216 -11.13 18.15 -2.79
C ILE A 216 -12.24 17.95 -3.82
N GLU A 217 -12.91 19.01 -4.23
CA GLU A 217 -13.96 18.94 -5.27
C GLU A 217 -13.40 18.48 -6.61
N ALA A 218 -12.25 18.97 -7.04
CA ALA A 218 -11.58 18.51 -8.26
C ALA A 218 -11.22 17.03 -8.21
N ILE A 219 -10.76 16.54 -7.07
CA ILE A 219 -10.46 15.12 -6.85
C ILE A 219 -11.75 14.30 -6.86
N ALA A 220 -12.82 14.77 -6.21
CA ALA A 220 -14.11 14.09 -6.16
C ALA A 220 -14.73 13.95 -7.56
N ASP A 221 -14.63 15.00 -8.38
CA ASP A 221 -15.10 14.96 -9.77
C ASP A 221 -14.28 13.99 -10.62
N ALA A 222 -12.97 13.92 -10.42
CA ALA A 222 -12.14 12.96 -11.13
C ALA A 222 -12.45 11.51 -10.72
N VAL A 223 -12.70 11.25 -9.44
CA VAL A 223 -13.11 9.93 -8.94
C VAL A 223 -14.45 9.52 -9.53
N ASP A 224 -15.43 10.43 -9.60
CA ASP A 224 -16.77 10.17 -10.17
C ASP A 224 -16.72 9.81 -11.65
N GLN A 225 -15.81 10.41 -12.41
CA GLN A 225 -15.67 10.20 -13.86
C GLN A 225 -14.78 9.00 -14.21
N ALA A 226 -14.04 8.47 -13.24
CA ALA A 226 -13.09 7.38 -13.47
C ALA A 226 -13.75 6.00 -13.46
N VAL A 227 -13.09 5.04 -14.08
CA VAL A 227 -13.45 3.63 -13.94
C VAL A 227 -13.10 3.17 -12.54
N ALA A 228 -13.93 2.31 -11.94
CA ALA A 228 -13.67 1.75 -10.62
C ALA A 228 -12.27 1.11 -10.55
N GLY A 229 -11.53 1.41 -9.47
CA GLY A 229 -10.17 0.93 -9.27
C GLY A 229 -9.07 1.81 -9.89
N THR A 230 -9.43 2.87 -10.64
CA THR A 230 -8.45 3.87 -11.13
C THR A 230 -7.82 4.65 -9.99
N PHE A 231 -8.61 5.00 -9.00
CA PHE A 231 -8.17 5.70 -7.81
C PHE A 231 -8.46 4.89 -6.56
N TRP A 232 -7.54 4.95 -5.59
CA TRP A 232 -7.75 4.41 -4.26
C TRP A 232 -7.63 5.54 -3.24
N LEU A 233 -8.41 5.46 -2.17
CA LEU A 233 -8.28 6.35 -1.05
C LEU A 233 -7.50 5.64 0.07
N ALA A 234 -6.35 6.20 0.42
CA ALA A 234 -5.47 5.66 1.43
C ALA A 234 -5.49 6.56 2.67
N THR A 235 -5.69 5.97 3.84
CA THR A 235 -5.73 6.69 5.11
C THR A 235 -4.73 6.08 6.07
N GLN A 236 -3.83 6.90 6.61
CA GLN A 236 -2.91 6.54 7.68
C GLN A 236 -3.28 7.32 8.94
N THR A 237 -3.72 6.63 9.97
CA THR A 237 -3.96 7.20 11.29
C THR A 237 -2.63 7.39 12.02
N LEU A 238 -2.44 8.54 12.66
CA LEU A 238 -1.27 8.83 13.46
C LEU A 238 -1.41 8.17 14.84
N PHE A 239 -0.30 7.72 15.38
CA PHE A 239 -0.22 7.24 16.75
C PHE A 239 0.30 8.40 17.61
N ASP A 240 -0.57 8.97 18.42
CA ASP A 240 -0.34 10.13 19.28
C ASP A 240 -0.06 9.75 20.74
N PRO A 241 0.41 10.69 21.59
CA PRO A 241 0.71 10.45 23.01
C PRO A 241 -0.50 9.97 23.81
N GLU A 242 -1.66 10.51 23.49
CA GLU A 242 -2.93 10.29 24.19
C GLU A 242 -3.55 8.96 23.80
N GLU A 243 -3.07 8.31 22.72
CA GLU A 243 -3.62 7.11 22.10
C GLU A 243 -5.08 7.29 21.61
N ASP A 244 -5.48 8.54 21.35
CA ASP A 244 -6.82 8.89 20.84
C ASP A 244 -6.95 8.56 19.36
N MET A 245 -5.83 8.59 18.61
CA MET A 245 -5.74 8.20 17.20
C MET A 245 -6.74 8.96 16.32
N ASP A 246 -6.96 10.21 16.59
CA ASP A 246 -7.92 11.07 15.89
C ASP A 246 -7.31 11.75 14.66
N TRP A 247 -5.99 11.96 14.64
CA TRP A 247 -5.29 12.51 13.50
C TRP A 247 -4.96 11.48 12.42
N ARG A 248 -5.10 11.92 11.17
CA ARG A 248 -4.86 11.05 10.01
C ARG A 248 -4.31 11.82 8.81
N ILE A 249 -3.51 11.13 8.00
CA ILE A 249 -3.14 11.53 6.64
C ILE A 249 -4.10 10.81 5.69
N VAL A 250 -4.77 11.53 4.81
CA VAL A 250 -5.58 10.96 3.74
C VAL A 250 -5.01 11.36 2.39
N ALA A 251 -4.78 10.39 1.53
CA ALA A 251 -4.22 10.59 0.20
C ALA A 251 -4.99 9.82 -0.87
N LEU A 252 -5.08 10.38 -2.06
CA LEU A 252 -5.54 9.68 -3.26
C LEU A 252 -4.35 8.99 -3.92
N VAL A 253 -4.46 7.72 -4.18
CA VAL A 253 -3.50 6.94 -4.97
C VAL A 253 -4.01 6.86 -6.40
N ASP A 254 -3.19 7.30 -7.34
CA ASP A 254 -3.45 7.23 -8.78
C ASP A 254 -2.77 5.96 -9.34
N VAL A 255 -3.60 4.93 -9.60
CA VAL A 255 -3.10 3.62 -10.03
C VAL A 255 -2.45 3.68 -11.41
N PRO A 256 -3.07 4.28 -12.46
CA PRO A 256 -2.43 4.45 -13.76
C PRO A 256 -1.11 5.21 -13.70
N ALA A 257 -1.05 6.33 -12.97
CA ALA A 257 0.18 7.10 -12.80
C ALA A 257 1.25 6.31 -12.03
N SER A 258 0.85 5.49 -11.07
CA SER A 258 1.77 4.58 -10.36
C SER A 258 2.35 3.52 -11.29
N ASP A 259 1.53 2.96 -12.18
CA ASP A 259 1.96 1.97 -13.17
C ASP A 259 2.90 2.56 -14.23
N GLU A 260 2.67 3.82 -14.62
CA GLU A 260 3.53 4.52 -15.56
C GLU A 260 4.88 4.88 -14.91
N ALA A 261 4.85 5.33 -13.66
CA ALA A 261 6.05 5.75 -12.93
C ALA A 261 6.85 4.56 -12.34
N GLY A 262 6.27 3.35 -12.26
CA GLY A 262 6.85 2.20 -11.58
C GLY A 262 7.03 2.39 -10.06
N ARG A 263 6.26 3.31 -9.48
CA ARG A 263 6.27 3.67 -8.05
C ARG A 263 4.91 4.24 -7.66
N VAL A 264 4.63 4.33 -6.36
CA VAL A 264 3.37 4.92 -5.89
C VAL A 264 3.27 6.39 -6.29
N ALA A 265 2.23 6.73 -7.04
CA ALA A 265 1.81 8.09 -7.31
C ALA A 265 0.61 8.40 -6.39
N LEU A 266 0.77 9.37 -5.52
CA LEU A 266 -0.28 9.77 -4.60
C LEU A 266 -0.34 11.29 -4.41
N ALA A 267 -1.53 11.78 -4.12
CA ALA A 267 -1.78 13.17 -3.77
C ALA A 267 -2.29 13.24 -2.33
N THR A 268 -1.60 13.92 -1.46
CA THR A 268 -2.10 14.23 -0.12
C THR A 268 -3.36 15.10 -0.24
N ILE A 269 -4.48 14.64 0.32
CA ILE A 269 -5.76 15.35 0.29
C ILE A 269 -5.93 16.20 1.53
N THR A 270 -5.81 15.58 2.69
CA THR A 270 -5.96 16.25 3.98
C THR A 270 -5.12 15.58 5.04
N VAL A 271 -4.69 16.37 6.02
CA VAL A 271 -4.06 15.90 7.26
C VAL A 271 -4.70 16.67 8.41
N GLY A 272 -5.23 15.95 9.39
CA GLY A 272 -5.91 16.57 10.52
C GLY A 272 -6.71 15.61 11.37
N ALA A 273 -7.33 16.13 12.40
CA ALA A 273 -8.23 15.39 13.27
C ALA A 273 -9.51 14.97 12.51
N ARG A 274 -10.15 13.91 13.02
CA ARG A 274 -11.31 13.25 12.42
C ARG A 274 -12.59 14.04 12.67
#